data_2fac284d7b9801b2157f17356f5b2f99
#
_entry.id   2fac284d7b9801b2157f17356f5b2f99
#
_cell.length_a   1.000
_cell.length_b   1.000
_cell.length_c   1.000
_cell.angle_alpha   90.00
_cell.angle_beta   90.00
_cell.angle_gamma   90.00
#
_symmetry.space_group_name_H-M   'P 1'
#
loop_
_entity.id
_entity.type
_entity.pdbx_description
1 polymer ?
#
loop_
_entity_poly.entity_id
_entity_poly.type
_entity_poly.pdbx_seq_one_letter_code
_entity_poly.pdbx_strand_id
1 'polypeptide(L)'
;MSEDFNNTLNLPKTDFPMRGNLPQREPEMLDKWEQDRLYYALSEKNKGKPSYTLHDGPPYANGNIHVGHAVNKILKDIILKSKTLEGFDAPYVPGWDCHGMPIEIQIEKKYGKNLPKEEVMAKCRAYAKEQVKAQMAGFQRLGVLGDWNDPYLTMRPETEAEEIRALGEILGKGFIYRGLKPVNWCFDCQSALAEAEVEYKDRQSPTLDVAFPISDEDKGKLEDVFGVKLEKPTAVVIWTTTPWTIPANQ
;
A
#
# COMPACT_ATOMS: atom_id res chain seq x y z
N MET A 1 -7.62 -31.19 -59.72
CA MET A 1 -6.38 -30.50 -59.43
C MET A 1 -6.76 -29.06 -59.20
N SER A 2 -6.70 -28.56 -57.96
CA SER A 2 -6.93 -27.15 -57.70
C SER A 2 -5.66 -26.41 -58.10
N GLU A 3 -5.76 -25.56 -59.12
CA GLU A 3 -4.66 -24.66 -59.47
C GLU A 3 -4.32 -23.77 -58.26
N ASP A 4 -3.05 -23.79 -57.84
CA ASP A 4 -2.54 -22.95 -56.77
C ASP A 4 -2.27 -21.55 -57.31
N PHE A 5 -3.21 -20.64 -57.08
CA PHE A 5 -3.13 -19.25 -57.52
C PHE A 5 -2.28 -18.36 -56.56
N ASN A 6 -1.66 -18.92 -55.53
CA ASN A 6 -0.86 -18.14 -54.57
C ASN A 6 0.31 -17.38 -55.24
N ASN A 7 0.86 -17.94 -56.31
CA ASN A 7 1.96 -17.32 -57.04
C ASN A 7 1.52 -16.18 -57.99
N THR A 8 0.22 -15.99 -58.20
CA THR A 8 -0.32 -14.91 -59.03
C THR A 8 -0.71 -13.68 -58.25
N LEU A 9 -0.62 -13.73 -56.90
CA LEU A 9 -0.97 -12.62 -56.04
C LEU A 9 0.14 -11.57 -56.01
N ASN A 10 -0.19 -10.33 -56.33
CA ASN A 10 0.71 -9.18 -56.25
C ASN A 10 0.76 -8.62 -54.80
N LEU A 11 1.19 -9.44 -53.87
CA LEU A 11 1.37 -9.00 -52.48
C LEU A 11 2.71 -8.26 -52.31
N PRO A 12 2.76 -7.18 -51.51
CA PRO A 12 4.00 -6.50 -51.21
C PRO A 12 4.96 -7.47 -50.50
N LYS A 13 6.19 -7.55 -50.99
CA LYS A 13 7.26 -8.29 -50.32
C LYS A 13 7.91 -7.39 -49.27
N THR A 14 7.95 -7.86 -48.04
CA THR A 14 8.59 -7.15 -46.93
C THR A 14 9.24 -8.13 -45.97
N ASP A 15 10.39 -7.77 -45.43
CA ASP A 15 11.06 -8.50 -44.35
C ASP A 15 10.42 -8.24 -42.99
N PHE A 16 9.47 -7.30 -42.93
CA PHE A 16 8.72 -7.03 -41.72
C PHE A 16 7.81 -8.25 -41.38
N PRO A 17 7.95 -8.84 -40.19
CA PRO A 17 7.22 -10.05 -39.84
C PRO A 17 5.73 -9.76 -39.71
N MET A 18 4.92 -10.45 -40.53
CA MET A 18 3.46 -10.31 -40.58
C MET A 18 2.77 -10.83 -39.30
N ARG A 19 3.42 -11.70 -38.54
CA ARG A 19 2.93 -12.21 -37.24
C ARG A 19 3.74 -11.60 -36.12
N GLY A 20 3.04 -11.07 -35.11
CA GLY A 20 3.68 -10.48 -33.93
C GLY A 20 4.56 -11.47 -33.17
N ASN A 21 4.07 -12.72 -32.98
CA ASN A 21 4.75 -13.79 -32.24
C ASN A 21 5.41 -13.28 -30.91
N LEU A 22 4.67 -12.42 -30.18
CA LEU A 22 5.17 -11.69 -29.02
C LEU A 22 5.73 -12.59 -27.92
N PRO A 23 5.12 -13.76 -27.58
CA PRO A 23 5.68 -14.61 -26.52
C PRO A 23 7.13 -15.05 -26.76
N GLN A 24 7.56 -15.16 -28.02
CA GLN A 24 8.93 -15.52 -28.39
C GLN A 24 9.81 -14.29 -28.59
N ARG A 25 9.28 -13.25 -29.23
CA ARG A 25 10.07 -12.06 -29.61
C ARG A 25 10.33 -11.10 -28.44
N GLU A 26 9.37 -10.96 -27.52
CA GLU A 26 9.55 -10.04 -26.38
C GLU A 26 10.75 -10.42 -25.51
N PRO A 27 10.96 -11.68 -25.09
CA PRO A 27 12.16 -12.07 -24.35
C PRO A 27 13.45 -11.70 -25.08
N GLU A 28 13.55 -11.99 -26.37
CA GLU A 28 14.73 -11.65 -27.19
C GLU A 28 14.97 -10.14 -27.25
N MET A 29 13.91 -9.33 -27.34
CA MET A 29 14.02 -7.87 -27.30
C MET A 29 14.49 -7.37 -25.95
N LEU A 30 13.98 -7.95 -24.85
CA LEU A 30 14.37 -7.58 -23.49
C LEU A 30 15.84 -7.91 -23.23
N ASP A 31 16.27 -9.11 -23.62
CA ASP A 31 17.67 -9.53 -23.51
C ASP A 31 18.61 -8.57 -24.28
N LYS A 32 18.18 -8.15 -25.48
CA LYS A 32 18.93 -7.15 -26.24
C LYS A 32 18.99 -5.80 -25.54
N TRP A 33 17.86 -5.31 -24.98
CA TRP A 33 17.83 -4.04 -24.26
C TRP A 33 18.73 -4.06 -23.01
N GLU A 34 18.81 -5.19 -22.33
CA GLU A 34 19.71 -5.37 -21.19
C GLU A 34 21.17 -5.39 -21.61
N GLN A 35 21.54 -6.14 -22.67
CA GLN A 35 22.89 -6.18 -23.22
C GLN A 35 23.36 -4.80 -23.70
N ASP A 36 22.48 -4.06 -24.40
CA ASP A 36 22.74 -2.70 -24.87
C ASP A 36 22.70 -1.66 -23.73
N ARG A 37 22.33 -2.05 -22.50
CA ARG A 37 22.11 -1.15 -21.35
C ARG A 37 21.22 0.04 -21.72
N LEU A 38 20.11 -0.24 -22.42
CA LEU A 38 19.28 0.76 -23.09
C LEU A 38 18.83 1.88 -22.14
N TYR A 39 18.37 1.54 -20.92
CA TYR A 39 17.94 2.56 -19.95
C TYR A 39 19.05 3.56 -19.65
N TYR A 40 20.24 3.09 -19.35
CA TYR A 40 21.39 3.95 -19.01
C TYR A 40 21.90 4.75 -20.21
N ALA A 41 21.88 4.16 -21.40
CA ALA A 41 22.23 4.85 -22.63
C ALA A 41 21.28 6.02 -22.94
N LEU A 42 19.98 5.83 -22.72
CA LEU A 42 18.96 6.88 -22.89
C LEU A 42 19.10 7.96 -21.80
N SER A 43 19.33 7.58 -20.56
CA SER A 43 19.54 8.49 -19.45
C SER A 43 20.76 9.38 -19.68
N GLU A 44 21.90 8.81 -20.08
CA GLU A 44 23.12 9.59 -20.38
C GLU A 44 22.94 10.53 -21.58
N LYS A 45 22.24 10.07 -22.64
CA LYS A 45 21.90 10.89 -23.81
C LYS A 45 21.06 12.12 -23.46
N ASN A 46 20.19 12.00 -22.47
CA ASN A 46 19.27 13.08 -22.09
C ASN A 46 19.73 13.88 -20.87
N LYS A 47 20.84 13.52 -20.28
CA LYS A 47 21.42 14.18 -19.11
C LYS A 47 21.62 15.68 -19.36
N GLY A 48 21.15 16.49 -18.40
CA GLY A 48 21.23 17.95 -18.47
C GLY A 48 20.17 18.62 -19.36
N LYS A 49 19.26 17.86 -19.95
CA LYS A 49 18.07 18.39 -20.61
C LYS A 49 16.98 18.76 -19.57
N PRO A 50 15.86 19.41 -19.98
CA PRO A 50 14.78 19.67 -19.05
C PRO A 50 14.32 18.40 -18.32
N SER A 51 14.24 18.46 -17.00
CA SER A 51 13.89 17.31 -16.18
C SER A 51 12.39 17.03 -16.21
N TYR A 52 12.01 15.75 -16.26
CA TYR A 52 10.66 15.27 -16.03
C TYR A 52 10.69 14.16 -14.99
N THR A 53 10.18 14.45 -13.80
CA THR A 53 10.15 13.48 -12.70
C THR A 53 8.75 12.91 -12.52
N LEU A 54 8.61 11.60 -12.71
CA LEU A 54 7.42 10.85 -12.38
C LEU A 54 7.63 10.14 -11.04
N HIS A 55 6.90 10.59 -10.03
CA HIS A 55 6.95 9.95 -8.71
C HIS A 55 6.26 8.60 -8.72
N ASP A 56 6.96 7.54 -8.31
CA ASP A 56 6.40 6.20 -8.21
C ASP A 56 5.75 5.99 -6.83
N GLY A 57 4.51 5.50 -6.80
CA GLY A 57 3.93 4.91 -5.60
C GLY A 57 4.47 3.48 -5.46
N PRO A 58 5.31 3.20 -4.45
CA PRO A 58 5.92 1.89 -4.31
C PRO A 58 4.88 0.84 -3.95
N PRO A 59 4.78 -0.29 -4.69
CA PRO A 59 3.90 -1.38 -4.32
C PRO A 59 4.42 -2.12 -3.09
N TYR A 60 3.53 -2.80 -2.38
CA TYR A 60 3.93 -3.70 -1.31
C TYR A 60 4.79 -4.85 -1.83
N ALA A 61 5.87 -5.15 -1.12
CA ALA A 61 6.70 -6.32 -1.36
C ALA A 61 6.02 -7.60 -0.83
N ASN A 62 4.84 -7.92 -1.38
CA ASN A 62 3.99 -9.02 -0.93
C ASN A 62 3.24 -9.67 -2.10
N GLY A 63 3.53 -10.93 -2.37
CA GLY A 63 2.88 -11.71 -3.40
C GLY A 63 3.30 -11.38 -4.83
N ASN A 64 2.71 -12.10 -5.78
CA ASN A 64 2.98 -11.93 -7.21
C ASN A 64 2.35 -10.65 -7.76
N ILE A 65 2.90 -10.15 -8.85
CA ILE A 65 2.26 -9.06 -9.60
C ILE A 65 0.91 -9.53 -10.15
N HIS A 66 -0.05 -8.61 -10.20
CA HIS A 66 -1.38 -8.84 -10.79
C HIS A 66 -1.69 -7.75 -11.82
N VAL A 67 -2.83 -7.87 -12.50
CA VAL A 67 -3.23 -6.94 -13.58
C VAL A 67 -3.18 -5.47 -13.14
N GLY A 68 -3.58 -5.14 -11.91
CA GLY A 68 -3.49 -3.78 -11.38
C GLY A 68 -2.05 -3.25 -11.34
N HIS A 69 -1.10 -4.08 -10.91
CA HIS A 69 0.33 -3.74 -10.97
C HIS A 69 0.81 -3.54 -12.42
N ALA A 70 0.39 -4.43 -13.33
CA ALA A 70 0.77 -4.35 -14.74
C ALA A 70 0.26 -3.05 -15.38
N VAL A 71 -1.03 -2.71 -15.19
CA VAL A 71 -1.61 -1.47 -15.70
C VAL A 71 -0.86 -0.25 -15.18
N ASN A 72 -0.63 -0.17 -13.86
CA ASN A 72 0.07 0.95 -13.25
C ASN A 72 1.49 1.13 -13.82
N LYS A 73 2.28 0.05 -13.85
CA LYS A 73 3.68 0.11 -14.31
C LYS A 73 3.81 0.35 -15.81
N ILE A 74 2.93 -0.24 -16.62
CA ILE A 74 2.93 -0.03 -18.07
C ILE A 74 2.56 1.42 -18.41
N LEU A 75 1.53 1.99 -17.75
CA LEU A 75 1.15 3.39 -17.99
C LEU A 75 2.28 4.35 -17.62
N LYS A 76 2.95 4.15 -16.50
CA LYS A 76 4.13 4.94 -16.11
C LYS A 76 5.26 4.80 -17.11
N ASP A 77 5.55 3.59 -17.55
CA ASP A 77 6.60 3.32 -18.55
C ASP A 77 6.31 4.00 -19.90
N ILE A 78 5.06 3.99 -20.35
CA ILE A 78 4.63 4.70 -21.56
C ILE A 78 4.88 6.21 -21.42
N ILE A 79 4.51 6.81 -20.28
CA ILE A 79 4.72 8.23 -20.02
C ILE A 79 6.23 8.55 -20.05
N LEU A 80 7.04 7.79 -19.33
CA LEU A 80 8.49 8.02 -19.23
C LEU A 80 9.20 7.82 -20.56
N LYS A 81 8.84 6.79 -21.32
CA LYS A 81 9.35 6.57 -22.69
C LYS A 81 8.95 7.71 -23.62
N SER A 82 7.71 8.18 -23.57
CA SER A 82 7.24 9.32 -24.34
C SER A 82 8.06 10.57 -24.01
N LYS A 83 8.22 10.89 -22.73
CA LYS A 83 9.01 12.06 -22.28
C LYS A 83 10.49 11.96 -22.67
N THR A 84 11.07 10.77 -22.56
CA THR A 84 12.44 10.50 -23.02
C THR A 84 12.59 10.76 -24.53
N LEU A 85 11.62 10.32 -25.34
CA LEU A 85 11.60 10.55 -26.78
C LEU A 85 11.37 12.02 -27.15
N GLU A 86 10.59 12.76 -26.35
CA GLU A 86 10.43 14.21 -26.49
C GLU A 86 11.69 14.99 -26.10
N GLY A 87 12.71 14.34 -25.57
CA GLY A 87 13.99 14.94 -25.22
C GLY A 87 14.11 15.43 -23.79
N PHE A 88 13.27 14.94 -22.88
CA PHE A 88 13.42 15.20 -21.45
C PHE A 88 14.41 14.24 -20.80
N ASP A 89 15.07 14.71 -19.74
CA ASP A 89 15.75 13.87 -18.76
C ASP A 89 14.67 13.32 -17.82
N ALA A 90 14.26 12.06 -18.05
CA ALA A 90 13.14 11.41 -17.38
C ALA A 90 13.59 10.15 -16.64
N PRO A 91 14.33 10.29 -15.52
CA PRO A 91 14.79 9.14 -14.73
C PRO A 91 13.61 8.41 -14.07
N TYR A 92 13.74 7.10 -13.95
CA TYR A 92 12.80 6.27 -13.22
C TYR A 92 13.52 5.36 -12.23
N VAL A 93 13.26 5.59 -10.96
CA VAL A 93 13.71 4.73 -9.85
C VAL A 93 12.51 3.94 -9.35
N PRO A 94 12.44 2.63 -9.63
CA PRO A 94 11.39 1.79 -9.09
C PRO A 94 11.52 1.65 -7.58
N GLY A 95 10.39 1.48 -6.88
CA GLY A 95 10.40 1.36 -5.43
C GLY A 95 9.48 0.28 -4.91
N TRP A 96 9.69 -0.12 -3.64
CA TRP A 96 8.84 -1.05 -2.90
C TRP A 96 8.62 -0.61 -1.47
N ASP A 97 7.38 -0.78 -1.00
CA ASP A 97 7.02 -0.75 0.41
C ASP A 97 7.26 -2.14 1.01
N CYS A 98 8.19 -2.20 1.95
CA CYS A 98 8.72 -3.44 2.52
C CYS A 98 8.28 -3.66 3.98
N HIS A 99 7.35 -2.88 4.50
CA HIS A 99 6.90 -2.93 5.88
C HIS A 99 5.39 -3.17 6.01
N GLY A 100 4.95 -3.41 7.24
CA GLY A 100 3.55 -3.41 7.63
C GLY A 100 2.86 -4.77 7.66
N MET A 101 1.61 -4.74 8.08
CA MET A 101 0.76 -5.92 8.33
C MET A 101 0.69 -6.92 7.17
N PRO A 102 0.63 -6.53 5.88
CA PRO A 102 0.55 -7.50 4.79
C PRO A 102 1.73 -8.49 4.77
N ILE A 103 2.92 -8.05 5.18
CA ILE A 103 4.13 -8.88 5.25
C ILE A 103 4.13 -9.69 6.55
N GLU A 104 3.82 -9.06 7.69
CA GLU A 104 3.77 -9.71 9.00
C GLU A 104 2.77 -10.87 9.02
N ILE A 105 1.57 -10.69 8.46
CA ILE A 105 0.56 -11.74 8.34
C ILE A 105 1.09 -12.97 7.57
N GLN A 106 1.90 -12.79 6.53
CA GLN A 106 2.49 -13.94 5.82
C GLN A 106 3.48 -14.70 6.70
N ILE A 107 4.25 -13.98 7.51
CA ILE A 107 5.19 -14.59 8.46
C ILE A 107 4.43 -15.32 9.57
N GLU A 108 3.40 -14.72 10.14
CA GLU A 108 2.54 -15.35 11.14
C GLU A 108 1.85 -16.62 10.60
N LYS A 109 1.33 -16.58 9.38
CA LYS A 109 0.72 -17.76 8.73
C LYS A 109 1.71 -18.91 8.56
N LYS A 110 2.97 -18.59 8.26
CA LYS A 110 4.00 -19.58 7.97
C LYS A 110 4.67 -20.13 9.22
N TYR A 111 4.87 -19.31 10.25
CA TYR A 111 5.70 -19.64 11.41
C TYR A 111 4.96 -19.55 12.75
N GLY A 112 3.71 -19.08 12.78
CA GLY A 112 2.93 -18.88 14.00
C GLY A 112 3.11 -17.49 14.62
N LYS A 113 2.25 -17.16 15.62
CA LYS A 113 2.20 -15.84 16.26
C LYS A 113 3.19 -15.62 17.41
N ASN A 114 3.85 -16.68 17.90
CA ASN A 114 4.61 -16.64 19.14
C ASN A 114 6.14 -16.57 18.93
N LEU A 115 6.59 -15.98 17.83
CA LEU A 115 8.01 -15.79 17.57
C LEU A 115 8.56 -14.58 18.35
N PRO A 116 9.85 -14.63 18.77
CA PRO A 116 10.52 -13.43 19.27
C PRO A 116 10.51 -12.29 18.24
N LYS A 117 10.41 -11.05 18.71
CA LYS A 117 10.29 -9.86 17.85
C LYS A 117 11.43 -9.76 16.82
N GLU A 118 12.65 -9.99 17.24
CA GLU A 118 13.84 -9.93 16.40
C GLU A 118 13.77 -10.99 15.26
N GLU A 119 13.23 -12.17 15.58
CA GLU A 119 13.05 -13.23 14.59
C GLU A 119 11.95 -12.88 13.59
N VAL A 120 10.83 -12.32 14.04
CA VAL A 120 9.78 -11.80 13.16
C VAL A 120 10.34 -10.76 12.20
N MET A 121 11.06 -9.76 12.72
CA MET A 121 11.68 -8.71 11.90
C MET A 121 12.64 -9.27 10.85
N ALA A 122 13.50 -10.22 11.23
CA ALA A 122 14.45 -10.86 10.31
C ALA A 122 13.72 -11.65 9.21
N LYS A 123 12.66 -12.38 9.56
CA LYS A 123 11.85 -13.13 8.61
C LYS A 123 11.06 -12.22 7.67
N CYS A 124 10.50 -11.12 8.17
CA CYS A 124 9.83 -10.11 7.35
C CYS A 124 10.77 -9.49 6.32
N ARG A 125 11.99 -9.09 6.73
CA ARG A 125 13.01 -8.58 5.79
C ARG A 125 13.41 -9.60 4.74
N ALA A 126 13.61 -10.85 5.12
CA ALA A 126 13.96 -11.91 4.18
C ALA A 126 12.83 -12.13 3.16
N TYR A 127 11.59 -12.23 3.64
CA TYR A 127 10.42 -12.37 2.80
C TYR A 127 10.26 -11.18 1.83
N ALA A 128 10.33 -9.95 2.32
CA ALA A 128 10.23 -8.76 1.48
C ALA A 128 11.31 -8.74 0.39
N LYS A 129 12.57 -9.12 0.68
CA LYS A 129 13.63 -9.23 -0.32
C LYS A 129 13.30 -10.24 -1.43
N GLU A 130 12.72 -11.38 -1.08
CA GLU A 130 12.29 -12.39 -2.06
C GLU A 130 11.16 -11.83 -2.95
N GLN A 131 10.18 -11.15 -2.35
CA GLN A 131 9.07 -10.56 -3.09
C GLN A 131 9.52 -9.42 -4.01
N VAL A 132 10.39 -8.53 -3.55
CA VAL A 132 11.00 -7.49 -4.39
C VAL A 132 11.66 -8.11 -5.62
N LYS A 133 12.48 -9.16 -5.42
CA LYS A 133 13.16 -9.83 -6.53
C LYS A 133 12.18 -10.47 -7.53
N ALA A 134 11.13 -11.13 -7.03
CA ALA A 134 10.12 -11.76 -7.88
C ALA A 134 9.30 -10.73 -8.66
N GLN A 135 8.84 -9.66 -8.00
CA GLN A 135 8.08 -8.59 -8.63
C GLN A 135 8.93 -7.79 -9.63
N MET A 136 10.19 -7.53 -9.29
CA MET A 136 11.16 -6.88 -10.20
C MET A 136 11.29 -7.66 -11.51
N ALA A 137 11.52 -8.97 -11.45
CA ALA A 137 11.57 -9.82 -12.63
C ALA A 137 10.26 -9.76 -13.44
N GLY A 138 9.11 -9.72 -12.77
CA GLY A 138 7.82 -9.55 -13.41
C GLY A 138 7.68 -8.21 -14.14
N PHE A 139 8.09 -7.11 -13.54
CA PHE A 139 8.05 -5.78 -14.16
C PHE A 139 9.03 -5.64 -15.33
N GLN A 140 10.22 -6.19 -15.18
CA GLN A 140 11.20 -6.27 -16.28
C GLN A 140 10.65 -7.09 -17.45
N ARG A 141 9.95 -8.21 -17.18
CA ARG A 141 9.29 -9.01 -18.22
C ARG A 141 8.18 -8.23 -18.96
N LEU A 142 7.54 -7.26 -18.32
CA LEU A 142 6.59 -6.34 -18.98
C LEU A 142 7.26 -5.27 -19.84
N GLY A 143 8.59 -5.22 -19.89
CA GLY A 143 9.34 -4.25 -20.69
C GLY A 143 9.49 -2.88 -20.02
N VAL A 144 9.23 -2.77 -18.73
CA VAL A 144 9.39 -1.52 -17.98
C VAL A 144 10.87 -1.17 -17.85
N LEU A 145 11.25 0.03 -18.31
CA LEU A 145 12.61 0.55 -18.19
C LEU A 145 12.77 1.36 -16.90
N GLY A 146 13.91 1.20 -16.22
CA GLY A 146 14.20 1.90 -14.97
C GLY A 146 15.56 1.55 -14.40
N ASP A 147 15.96 2.22 -13.33
CA ASP A 147 17.16 1.85 -12.57
C ASP A 147 16.89 0.69 -11.62
N TRP A 148 16.93 -0.51 -12.18
CA TRP A 148 16.70 -1.74 -11.44
C TRP A 148 17.85 -2.14 -10.52
N ASN A 149 19.04 -1.52 -10.68
CA ASN A 149 20.21 -1.82 -9.88
C ASN A 149 20.21 -1.10 -8.53
N ASP A 150 19.52 0.05 -8.45
CA ASP A 150 19.41 0.83 -7.24
C ASP A 150 17.94 1.24 -6.95
N PRO A 151 17.05 0.28 -6.69
CA PRO A 151 15.65 0.57 -6.40
C PRO A 151 15.48 1.23 -5.03
N TYR A 152 14.45 2.05 -4.88
CA TYR A 152 14.01 2.57 -3.60
C TYR A 152 13.35 1.45 -2.76
N LEU A 153 13.85 1.20 -1.56
CA LEU A 153 13.28 0.22 -0.64
C LEU A 153 13.07 0.88 0.73
N THR A 154 11.84 0.85 1.24
CA THR A 154 11.55 1.43 2.56
C THR A 154 12.32 0.74 3.70
N MET A 155 12.73 -0.53 3.52
CA MET A 155 13.52 -1.29 4.51
C MET A 155 15.03 -1.04 4.44
N ARG A 156 15.53 -0.12 3.60
CA ARG A 156 16.95 0.24 3.62
C ARG A 156 17.27 1.01 4.90
N PRO A 157 18.40 0.74 5.56
CA PRO A 157 18.79 1.47 6.77
C PRO A 157 18.87 2.98 6.56
N GLU A 158 19.28 3.43 5.38
CA GLU A 158 19.35 4.84 5.01
C GLU A 158 17.95 5.46 4.95
N THR A 159 16.98 4.76 4.36
CA THR A 159 15.58 5.21 4.28
C THR A 159 14.96 5.28 5.67
N GLU A 160 15.11 4.22 6.47
CA GLU A 160 14.62 4.18 7.86
C GLU A 160 15.23 5.32 8.71
N ALA A 161 16.52 5.61 8.51
CA ALA A 161 17.19 6.71 9.21
C ALA A 161 16.64 8.09 8.81
N GLU A 162 16.36 8.32 7.53
CA GLU A 162 15.79 9.58 7.05
C GLU A 162 14.34 9.79 7.53
N GLU A 163 13.55 8.72 7.62
CA GLU A 163 12.20 8.78 8.21
C GLU A 163 12.24 9.21 9.69
N ILE A 164 13.17 8.62 10.46
CA ILE A 164 13.37 9.00 11.87
C ILE A 164 13.83 10.46 12.01
N ARG A 165 14.77 10.93 11.13
CA ARG A 165 15.21 12.31 11.11
C ARG A 165 14.08 13.28 10.80
N ALA A 166 13.29 12.98 9.76
CA ALA A 166 12.14 13.79 9.36
C ALA A 166 11.11 13.90 10.50
N LEU A 167 10.80 12.78 11.17
CA LEU A 167 9.93 12.79 12.35
C LEU A 167 10.50 13.64 13.48
N GLY A 168 11.81 13.54 13.74
CA GLY A 168 12.51 14.33 14.74
C GLY A 168 12.47 15.82 14.46
N GLU A 169 12.61 16.22 13.19
CA GLU A 169 12.49 17.64 12.81
C GLU A 169 11.07 18.17 13.00
N ILE A 170 10.04 17.40 12.65
CA ILE A 170 8.64 17.77 12.85
C ILE A 170 8.32 17.91 14.33
N LEU A 171 8.83 16.98 15.15
CA LEU A 171 8.71 17.04 16.62
C LEU A 171 9.42 18.30 17.17
N GLY A 172 10.64 18.59 16.71
CA GLY A 172 11.41 19.78 17.11
C GLY A 172 10.72 21.10 16.77
N LYS A 173 9.91 21.12 15.71
CA LYS A 173 9.07 22.27 15.32
C LYS A 173 7.77 22.39 16.13
N GLY A 174 7.49 21.45 17.04
CA GLY A 174 6.31 21.48 17.92
C GLY A 174 5.01 21.01 17.27
N PHE A 175 5.06 20.42 16.06
CA PHE A 175 3.85 19.90 15.38
C PHE A 175 3.39 18.54 15.90
N ILE A 176 4.25 17.82 16.62
CA ILE A 176 3.93 16.52 17.21
C ILE A 176 3.97 16.65 18.72
N TYR A 177 2.94 16.14 19.37
CA TYR A 177 2.85 16.04 20.82
C TYR A 177 2.25 14.70 21.24
N ARG A 178 2.54 14.27 22.45
CA ARG A 178 1.94 13.05 23.01
C ARG A 178 0.54 13.37 23.54
N GLY A 179 -0.45 12.65 23.08
CA GLY A 179 -1.84 12.80 23.52
C GLY A 179 -2.58 11.45 23.50
N LEU A 180 -3.80 11.45 24.05
CA LEU A 180 -4.71 10.32 24.00
C LEU A 180 -5.79 10.63 22.97
N LYS A 181 -6.04 9.67 22.07
CA LYS A 181 -7.12 9.73 21.08
C LYS A 181 -7.75 8.35 20.96
N PRO A 182 -9.09 8.22 20.94
CA PRO A 182 -9.74 6.96 20.60
C PRO A 182 -9.32 6.50 19.20
N VAL A 183 -8.99 5.22 19.08
CA VAL A 183 -8.59 4.60 17.81
C VAL A 183 -9.38 3.32 17.60
N ASN A 184 -9.61 2.94 16.33
CA ASN A 184 -10.11 1.63 16.00
C ASN A 184 -9.04 0.58 16.32
N TRP A 185 -9.43 -0.50 16.96
CA TRP A 185 -8.53 -1.56 17.42
C TRP A 185 -9.02 -2.93 16.95
N CYS A 186 -8.15 -3.69 16.32
CA CYS A 186 -8.42 -5.08 15.97
C CYS A 186 -7.90 -6.00 17.08
N PHE A 187 -8.81 -6.77 17.69
CA PHE A 187 -8.45 -7.71 18.76
C PHE A 187 -7.66 -8.92 18.25
N ASP A 188 -7.92 -9.36 17.02
CA ASP A 188 -7.24 -10.50 16.42
C ASP A 188 -5.81 -10.13 15.99
N CYS A 189 -5.64 -8.96 15.39
CA CYS A 189 -4.33 -8.46 14.96
C CYS A 189 -3.55 -7.80 16.10
N GLN A 190 -4.22 -7.44 17.21
CA GLN A 190 -3.65 -6.69 18.34
C GLN A 190 -2.96 -5.39 17.88
N SER A 191 -3.63 -4.67 16.98
CA SER A 191 -3.11 -3.46 16.34
C SER A 191 -4.20 -2.40 16.17
N ALA A 192 -3.78 -1.12 16.18
CA ALA A 192 -4.63 -0.03 15.76
C ALA A 192 -4.87 -0.11 14.24
N LEU A 193 -6.07 0.31 13.81
CA LEU A 193 -6.46 0.37 12.41
C LEU A 193 -6.57 1.82 11.96
N ALA A 194 -6.10 2.12 10.75
CA ALA A 194 -6.45 3.34 10.06
C ALA A 194 -7.94 3.32 9.66
N GLU A 195 -8.55 4.48 9.49
CA GLU A 195 -9.97 4.58 9.14
C GLU A 195 -10.29 3.84 7.82
N ALA A 196 -9.38 3.88 6.86
CA ALA A 196 -9.51 3.19 5.58
C ALA A 196 -9.41 1.65 5.66
N GLU A 197 -8.94 1.12 6.79
CA GLU A 197 -8.82 -0.33 7.03
C GLU A 197 -10.03 -0.90 7.76
N VAL A 198 -10.98 -0.04 8.18
CA VAL A 198 -12.18 -0.45 8.91
C VAL A 198 -13.23 -0.93 7.93
N GLU A 199 -13.65 -2.18 8.09
CA GLU A 199 -14.77 -2.76 7.34
C GLU A 199 -16.03 -2.78 8.21
N TYR A 200 -17.16 -2.39 7.62
CA TYR A 200 -18.46 -2.38 8.27
C TYR A 200 -19.29 -3.58 7.83
N LYS A 201 -19.93 -4.23 8.79
CA LYS A 201 -20.84 -5.36 8.56
C LYS A 201 -22.09 -5.19 9.42
N ASP A 202 -23.22 -5.60 8.88
CA ASP A 202 -24.45 -5.68 9.65
C ASP A 202 -24.28 -6.70 10.78
N ARG A 203 -24.58 -6.28 12.00
CA ARG A 203 -24.49 -7.11 13.20
C ARG A 203 -25.69 -6.89 14.10
N GLN A 204 -26.20 -7.97 14.65
CA GLN A 204 -27.16 -7.90 15.74
C GLN A 204 -26.41 -7.81 17.06
N SER A 205 -26.72 -6.80 17.86
CA SER A 205 -26.17 -6.63 19.21
C SER A 205 -27.31 -6.53 20.22
N PRO A 206 -27.14 -7.10 21.42
CA PRO A 206 -28.11 -6.89 22.49
C PRO A 206 -28.15 -5.42 22.89
N THR A 207 -29.32 -4.93 23.21
CA THR A 207 -29.53 -3.61 23.80
C THR A 207 -29.79 -3.74 25.29
N LEU A 208 -29.33 -2.78 26.06
CA LEU A 208 -29.55 -2.72 27.49
C LEU A 208 -30.15 -1.37 27.87
N ASP A 209 -31.17 -1.41 28.71
CA ASP A 209 -31.61 -0.26 29.49
C ASP A 209 -30.99 -0.36 30.89
N VAL A 210 -30.24 0.68 31.27
CA VAL A 210 -29.53 0.72 32.56
C VAL A 210 -30.04 1.89 33.38
N ALA A 211 -30.51 1.61 34.57
CA ALA A 211 -30.99 2.62 35.50
C ALA A 211 -29.86 3.02 36.46
N PHE A 212 -29.48 4.28 36.45
CA PHE A 212 -28.55 4.89 37.41
C PHE A 212 -29.37 5.59 38.51
N PRO A 213 -29.34 5.08 39.75
CA PRO A 213 -30.03 5.74 40.87
C PRO A 213 -29.52 7.16 41.07
N ILE A 214 -30.46 8.07 41.31
CA ILE A 214 -30.12 9.45 41.66
C ILE A 214 -29.63 9.51 43.08
N SER A 215 -28.52 10.21 43.33
CA SER A 215 -28.02 10.42 44.68
C SER A 215 -28.95 11.32 45.50
N ASP A 216 -28.98 11.16 46.83
CA ASP A 216 -29.75 12.04 47.69
C ASP A 216 -29.34 13.50 47.59
N GLU A 217 -28.08 13.77 47.26
CA GLU A 217 -27.52 15.13 47.07
C GLU A 217 -28.07 15.81 45.83
N ASP A 218 -28.30 15.07 44.76
CA ASP A 218 -28.78 15.60 43.48
C ASP A 218 -30.29 15.60 43.33
N LYS A 219 -30.99 14.91 44.23
CA LYS A 219 -32.43 14.82 44.23
C LYS A 219 -33.09 16.19 44.27
N GLY A 220 -32.68 17.08 45.17
CA GLY A 220 -33.19 18.45 45.31
C GLY A 220 -32.97 19.29 44.07
N LYS A 221 -31.82 19.16 43.43
CA LYS A 221 -31.50 19.89 42.18
C LYS A 221 -32.43 19.48 41.02
N LEU A 222 -32.72 18.17 40.93
CA LEU A 222 -33.61 17.66 39.90
C LEU A 222 -35.07 18.02 40.16
N GLU A 223 -35.51 18.04 41.42
CA GLU A 223 -36.83 18.51 41.80
C GLU A 223 -37.02 19.97 41.40
N ASP A 224 -36.03 20.82 41.64
CA ASP A 224 -36.08 22.24 41.26
C ASP A 224 -36.07 22.42 39.72
N VAL A 225 -35.24 21.70 39.00
CA VAL A 225 -35.16 21.82 37.53
C VAL A 225 -36.44 21.34 36.83
N PHE A 226 -37.01 20.21 37.29
CA PHE A 226 -38.21 19.64 36.66
C PHE A 226 -39.54 20.10 37.28
N GLY A 227 -39.49 20.83 38.40
CA GLY A 227 -40.69 21.35 39.07
C GLY A 227 -41.56 20.24 39.65
N VAL A 228 -41.00 19.07 39.99
CA VAL A 228 -41.73 17.89 40.51
C VAL A 228 -41.03 17.38 41.76
N LYS A 229 -41.83 16.82 42.71
CA LYS A 229 -41.27 16.13 43.89
C LYS A 229 -41.02 14.65 43.59
N LEU A 230 -39.81 14.21 43.92
CA LEU A 230 -39.37 12.83 43.72
C LEU A 230 -39.63 12.05 45.03
N GLU A 231 -40.88 11.57 45.20
CA GLU A 231 -41.30 10.87 46.44
C GLU A 231 -40.85 9.40 46.48
N LYS A 232 -40.43 8.84 45.33
CA LYS A 232 -39.99 7.43 45.20
C LYS A 232 -38.52 7.37 44.81
N PRO A 233 -37.85 6.22 45.01
CA PRO A 233 -36.53 5.98 44.43
C PRO A 233 -36.60 6.23 42.91
N THR A 234 -35.78 7.17 42.46
CA THR A 234 -35.75 7.66 41.08
C THR A 234 -34.41 7.34 40.45
N ALA A 235 -34.40 7.04 39.17
CA ALA A 235 -33.18 6.73 38.42
C ALA A 235 -33.24 7.41 37.06
N VAL A 236 -32.08 7.76 36.53
CA VAL A 236 -31.90 8.12 35.12
C VAL A 236 -31.68 6.85 34.34
N VAL A 237 -32.49 6.63 33.30
CA VAL A 237 -32.39 5.45 32.46
C VAL A 237 -31.63 5.84 31.19
N ILE A 238 -30.59 5.08 30.87
CA ILE A 238 -29.89 5.16 29.59
C ILE A 238 -30.14 3.90 28.80
N TRP A 239 -30.18 4.05 27.47
CA TRP A 239 -30.22 2.95 26.53
C TRP A 239 -28.88 2.85 25.79
N THR A 240 -28.33 1.64 25.62
CA THR A 240 -27.08 1.44 24.91
C THR A 240 -27.05 0.13 24.14
N THR A 241 -26.36 0.14 22.99
CA THR A 241 -25.95 -1.06 22.25
C THR A 241 -24.51 -1.47 22.56
N THR A 242 -23.79 -0.67 23.39
CA THR A 242 -22.36 -0.82 23.70
C THR A 242 -22.15 -0.91 25.21
N PRO A 243 -22.60 -2.00 25.88
CA PRO A 243 -22.61 -2.09 27.34
C PRO A 243 -21.21 -2.01 27.98
N TRP A 244 -20.15 -2.31 27.24
CA TRP A 244 -18.77 -2.19 27.72
C TRP A 244 -18.32 -0.74 27.98
N THR A 245 -19.07 0.25 27.55
CA THR A 245 -18.79 1.66 27.84
C THR A 245 -19.37 2.10 29.18
N ILE A 246 -20.29 1.34 29.79
CA ILE A 246 -20.95 1.69 31.06
C ILE A 246 -19.96 1.95 32.20
N PRO A 247 -18.88 1.16 32.40
CA PRO A 247 -17.92 1.43 33.48
C PRO A 247 -17.20 2.79 33.39
N ALA A 248 -17.21 3.43 32.22
CA ALA A 248 -16.61 4.75 32.02
C ALA A 248 -17.60 5.92 32.24
N ASN A 249 -18.88 5.63 32.45
CA ASN A 249 -19.88 6.64 32.78
C ASN A 249 -19.81 6.91 34.31
N GLN A 250 -19.44 8.13 34.67
CA GLN A 250 -19.37 8.66 36.03
C GLN A 250 -20.42 9.73 36.22
#